data_58043a3ee3eda7a17114cb0843e21151
#
_entry.id   58043a3ee3eda7a17114cb0843e21151
#
_cell.length_a   1.000
_cell.length_b   1.000
_cell.length_c   1.000
_cell.angle_alpha   90.00
_cell.angle_beta   90.00
_cell.angle_gamma   90.00
#
_symmetry.space_group_name_H-M   'P 1'
#
loop_
_entity.id
_entity.type
_entity.pdbx_description
1 polymer ?
#
loop_
_entity_poly.entity_id
_entity_poly.type
_entity_poly.pdbx_seq_one_letter_code
_entity_poly.pdbx_strand_id
1 'polypeptide(L)'
;PNLVKSNKNAVINLDDELGSKTMIEHTKCNLITYGIKNDAVLKAENVEIKASGASFDVKYKDDCVHFDLKVTGMFNVYNILGVIGVALAEKISFDIIKETLEAFEAVAGRFELVRQGQDFSVIVDYAHTPDGLENVLKTAREIAKKRLIVVFGCGGDRDRTKRPIMGRIAAQLADVVIATSDNPRTEDPEFILSEVEAGVLPALHGNFHEKITDRRTAIFR
;
A
#
# COMPACT_ATOMS: atom_id res chain seq x y z
N PRO A 1 19.95 15.41 -10.01
CA PRO A 1 21.15 15.58 -10.86
C PRO A 1 21.10 14.71 -12.12
N ASN A 2 20.39 13.56 -12.12
CA ASN A 2 20.30 12.67 -13.27
C ASN A 2 19.08 12.89 -14.17
N LEU A 3 18.14 13.72 -13.77
CA LEU A 3 16.94 14.07 -14.54
C LEU A 3 17.22 14.93 -15.79
N VAL A 4 18.46 15.36 -15.96
CA VAL A 4 18.88 16.22 -17.09
C VAL A 4 19.48 15.46 -18.28
N LYS A 5 19.52 14.13 -18.26
CA LYS A 5 20.06 13.33 -19.37
C LYS A 5 18.97 13.00 -20.38
N SER A 6 19.06 13.57 -21.58
CA SER A 6 18.07 13.42 -22.66
C SER A 6 17.91 11.98 -23.21
N ASN A 7 18.86 11.08 -22.93
CA ASN A 7 18.84 9.68 -23.38
C ASN A 7 18.33 8.71 -22.31
N LYS A 8 17.67 9.22 -21.27
CA LYS A 8 17.07 8.42 -20.20
C LYS A 8 15.55 8.53 -20.25
N ASN A 9 14.88 7.59 -19.60
CA ASN A 9 13.43 7.59 -19.46
C ASN A 9 13.06 8.03 -18.04
N ALA A 10 11.96 8.77 -17.92
CA ALA A 10 11.31 9.12 -16.65
C ALA A 10 9.87 8.60 -16.69
N VAL A 11 9.51 7.80 -15.68
CA VAL A 11 8.15 7.26 -15.54
C VAL A 11 7.55 7.94 -14.30
N ILE A 12 6.51 8.77 -14.50
CA ILE A 12 6.01 9.70 -13.47
C ILE A 12 4.52 9.52 -13.26
N ASN A 13 4.12 9.36 -12.00
CA ASN A 13 2.71 9.30 -11.59
C ASN A 13 2.07 10.70 -11.64
N LEU A 14 1.10 10.91 -12.53
CA LEU A 14 0.39 12.20 -12.66
C LEU A 14 -0.65 12.42 -11.54
N ASP A 15 -1.05 11.38 -10.85
CA ASP A 15 -2.03 11.49 -9.76
C ASP A 15 -1.38 11.93 -8.43
N ASP A 16 -0.05 12.01 -8.37
CA ASP A 16 0.72 12.71 -7.35
C ASP A 16 0.98 14.16 -7.82
N GLU A 17 0.04 15.05 -7.52
CA GLU A 17 0.06 16.44 -8.03
C GLU A 17 1.31 17.23 -7.65
N LEU A 18 1.83 17.06 -6.43
CA LEU A 18 2.99 17.81 -5.95
C LEU A 18 4.30 17.29 -6.53
N GLY A 19 4.48 15.97 -6.50
CA GLY A 19 5.70 15.33 -6.99
C GLY A 19 5.81 15.39 -8.50
N SER A 20 4.74 15.10 -9.22
CA SER A 20 4.72 15.04 -10.68
C SER A 20 5.05 16.38 -11.33
N LYS A 21 4.43 17.47 -10.89
CA LYS A 21 4.66 18.83 -11.45
C LYS A 21 6.13 19.21 -11.38
N THR A 22 6.73 19.10 -10.19
CA THR A 22 8.13 19.43 -9.98
C THR A 22 9.07 18.56 -10.82
N MET A 23 8.80 17.24 -10.90
CA MET A 23 9.62 16.32 -11.68
C MET A 23 9.53 16.59 -13.18
N ILE A 24 8.33 16.86 -13.71
CA ILE A 24 8.09 17.14 -15.12
C ILE A 24 8.78 18.44 -15.54
N GLU A 25 8.65 19.51 -14.75
CA GLU A 25 9.27 20.80 -15.02
C GLU A 25 10.80 20.73 -15.09
N HIS A 26 11.42 19.83 -14.33
CA HIS A 26 12.88 19.72 -14.22
C HIS A 26 13.49 18.55 -15.01
N THR A 27 12.67 17.71 -15.66
CA THR A 27 13.20 16.58 -16.43
C THR A 27 13.47 16.94 -17.89
N LYS A 28 14.58 16.43 -18.43
CA LYS A 28 14.91 16.42 -19.86
C LYS A 28 14.91 14.99 -20.43
N CYS A 29 14.45 14.03 -19.65
CA CYS A 29 14.33 12.64 -20.06
C CYS A 29 13.16 12.44 -21.02
N ASN A 30 13.13 11.31 -21.73
CA ASN A 30 11.91 10.85 -22.37
C ASN A 30 10.86 10.56 -21.28
N LEU A 31 9.69 11.18 -21.39
CA LEU A 31 8.68 11.13 -20.33
C LEU A 31 7.57 10.13 -20.68
N ILE A 32 7.31 9.21 -19.77
CA ILE A 32 6.11 8.37 -19.74
C ILE A 32 5.36 8.72 -18.47
N THR A 33 4.22 9.36 -18.61
CA THR A 33 3.33 9.62 -17.47
C THR A 33 2.35 8.48 -17.29
N TYR A 34 2.01 8.15 -16.04
CA TYR A 34 0.96 7.20 -15.75
C TYR A 34 -0.02 7.73 -14.70
N GLY A 35 -1.24 7.19 -14.72
CA GLY A 35 -2.28 7.59 -13.77
C GLY A 35 -3.58 6.81 -13.97
N ILE A 36 -4.51 7.04 -13.05
CA ILE A 36 -5.87 6.51 -13.05
C ILE A 36 -6.86 7.66 -13.19
N LYS A 37 -6.63 8.76 -12.45
CA LYS A 37 -7.53 9.93 -12.37
C LYS A 37 -7.24 10.94 -13.47
N ASN A 38 -5.97 11.29 -13.64
CA ASN A 38 -5.52 12.28 -14.61
C ASN A 38 -5.31 11.67 -15.98
N ASP A 39 -5.29 12.51 -17.03
CA ASP A 39 -5.07 12.08 -18.40
C ASP A 39 -3.57 11.86 -18.65
N ALA A 40 -3.13 10.64 -18.40
CA ALA A 40 -1.75 10.21 -18.54
C ALA A 40 -1.54 9.43 -19.85
N VAL A 41 -0.29 9.40 -20.35
CA VAL A 41 0.09 8.62 -21.54
C VAL A 41 -0.17 7.11 -21.33
N LEU A 42 0.08 6.62 -20.13
CA LEU A 42 -0.24 5.26 -19.68
C LEU A 42 -1.37 5.36 -18.65
N LYS A 43 -2.58 4.99 -19.00
CA LYS A 43 -3.76 5.20 -18.18
C LYS A 43 -4.45 3.90 -17.83
N ALA A 44 -4.74 3.69 -16.54
CA ALA A 44 -5.64 2.62 -16.12
C ALA A 44 -7.08 3.12 -16.10
N GLU A 45 -7.99 2.30 -16.64
CA GLU A 45 -9.43 2.51 -16.63
C GLU A 45 -10.14 1.23 -16.15
N ASN A 46 -11.43 1.32 -15.82
CA ASN A 46 -12.26 0.18 -15.39
C ASN A 46 -11.64 -0.61 -14.23
N VAL A 47 -11.04 0.11 -13.26
CA VAL A 47 -10.34 -0.52 -12.15
C VAL A 47 -11.34 -1.16 -11.18
N GLU A 48 -11.24 -2.48 -11.01
CA GLU A 48 -11.99 -3.25 -10.01
C GLU A 48 -11.02 -3.84 -8.98
N ILE A 49 -11.28 -3.57 -7.71
CA ILE A 49 -10.50 -4.12 -6.58
C ILE A 49 -11.34 -5.17 -5.86
N LYS A 50 -10.79 -6.39 -5.76
CA LYS A 50 -11.40 -7.52 -5.03
C LYS A 50 -10.42 -8.06 -4.01
N ALA A 51 -10.90 -8.76 -3.00
CA ALA A 51 -10.02 -9.44 -2.04
C ALA A 51 -9.06 -10.45 -2.72
N SER A 52 -9.44 -10.99 -3.87
CA SER A 52 -8.64 -11.97 -4.63
C SER A 52 -7.61 -11.34 -5.57
N GLY A 53 -7.69 -10.04 -5.85
CA GLY A 53 -6.83 -9.38 -6.81
C GLY A 53 -7.41 -8.07 -7.33
N ALA A 54 -6.80 -7.52 -8.37
CA ALA A 54 -7.27 -6.33 -9.06
C ALA A 54 -7.37 -6.59 -10.56
N SER A 55 -8.40 -6.06 -11.22
CA SER A 55 -8.49 -6.07 -12.69
C SER A 55 -8.70 -4.67 -13.23
N PHE A 56 -8.10 -4.37 -14.38
CA PHE A 56 -8.19 -3.06 -15.03
C PHE A 56 -7.72 -3.11 -16.47
N ASP A 57 -8.13 -2.12 -17.23
CA ASP A 57 -7.68 -1.91 -18.60
C ASP A 57 -6.55 -0.87 -18.61
N VAL A 58 -5.48 -1.12 -19.36
CA VAL A 58 -4.37 -0.20 -19.56
C VAL A 58 -4.39 0.32 -20.96
N LYS A 59 -4.53 1.63 -21.11
CA LYS A 59 -4.39 2.34 -22.39
C LYS A 59 -3.00 2.93 -22.52
N TYR A 60 -2.37 2.71 -23.66
CA TYR A 60 -1.11 3.32 -24.05
C TYR A 60 -1.04 3.48 -25.56
N LYS A 61 -1.07 4.72 -26.05
CA LYS A 61 -1.20 5.05 -27.49
C LYS A 61 -2.48 4.42 -28.06
N ASP A 62 -2.34 3.57 -29.07
CA ASP A 62 -3.45 2.88 -29.74
C ASP A 62 -3.79 1.51 -29.10
N ASP A 63 -2.98 1.05 -28.14
CA ASP A 63 -3.17 -0.20 -27.45
C ASP A 63 -4.11 -0.04 -26.25
N CYS A 64 -4.96 -1.07 -26.03
CA CYS A 64 -5.76 -1.23 -24.82
C CYS A 64 -5.66 -2.70 -24.36
N VAL A 65 -5.04 -2.92 -23.22
CA VAL A 65 -4.74 -4.28 -22.71
C VAL A 65 -5.38 -4.47 -21.36
N HIS A 66 -6.17 -5.52 -21.22
CA HIS A 66 -6.77 -5.93 -19.95
C HIS A 66 -5.80 -6.75 -19.10
N PHE A 67 -5.76 -6.46 -17.79
CA PHE A 67 -4.95 -7.16 -16.79
C PHE A 67 -5.84 -7.72 -15.68
N ASP A 68 -5.63 -9.01 -15.35
CA ASP A 68 -6.17 -9.68 -14.18
C ASP A 68 -5.04 -10.08 -13.23
N LEU A 69 -4.90 -9.35 -12.12
CA LEU A 69 -3.76 -9.49 -11.22
C LEU A 69 -4.15 -10.20 -9.92
N LYS A 70 -3.23 -10.98 -9.39
CA LYS A 70 -3.37 -11.65 -8.09
C LYS A 70 -3.10 -10.72 -6.90
N VAL A 71 -2.50 -9.55 -7.13
CA VAL A 71 -2.27 -8.51 -6.12
C VAL A 71 -3.48 -7.59 -6.03
N THR A 72 -3.86 -7.19 -4.83
CA THR A 72 -5.03 -6.35 -4.58
C THR A 72 -4.64 -4.98 -4.00
N GLY A 73 -5.57 -4.05 -4.05
CA GLY A 73 -5.44 -2.70 -3.51
C GLY A 73 -5.02 -1.65 -4.55
N MET A 74 -5.62 -0.47 -4.43
CA MET A 74 -5.42 0.64 -5.37
C MET A 74 -3.95 1.05 -5.49
N PHE A 75 -3.20 1.02 -4.39
CA PHE A 75 -1.76 1.36 -4.42
C PHE A 75 -0.95 0.36 -5.27
N ASN A 76 -1.38 -0.92 -5.34
CA ASN A 76 -0.74 -1.90 -6.23
C ASN A 76 -1.05 -1.64 -7.70
N VAL A 77 -2.24 -1.11 -8.03
CA VAL A 77 -2.52 -0.66 -9.41
C VAL A 77 -1.54 0.43 -9.82
N TYR A 78 -1.27 1.43 -8.96
CA TYR A 78 -0.26 2.44 -9.24
C TYR A 78 1.16 1.86 -9.37
N ASN A 79 1.53 0.92 -8.50
CA ASN A 79 2.83 0.25 -8.58
C ASN A 79 2.99 -0.51 -9.92
N ILE A 80 1.96 -1.22 -10.32
CA ILE A 80 1.93 -1.98 -11.59
C ILE A 80 1.99 -1.04 -12.79
N LEU A 81 1.26 0.07 -12.78
CA LEU A 81 1.38 1.08 -13.85
C LEU A 81 2.80 1.62 -13.97
N GLY A 82 3.47 1.87 -12.85
CA GLY A 82 4.88 2.25 -12.83
C GLY A 82 5.78 1.18 -13.46
N VAL A 83 5.56 -0.09 -13.12
CA VAL A 83 6.29 -1.25 -13.70
C VAL A 83 6.04 -1.35 -15.20
N ILE A 84 4.78 -1.26 -15.65
CA ILE A 84 4.42 -1.27 -17.08
C ILE A 84 5.12 -0.12 -17.81
N GLY A 85 5.10 1.09 -17.23
CA GLY A 85 5.77 2.26 -17.82
C GLY A 85 7.28 2.05 -17.98
N VAL A 86 7.95 1.46 -17.00
CA VAL A 86 9.38 1.12 -17.11
C VAL A 86 9.61 0.02 -18.15
N ALA A 87 8.80 -1.02 -18.17
CA ALA A 87 8.93 -2.12 -19.14
C ALA A 87 8.75 -1.63 -20.60
N LEU A 88 7.76 -0.75 -20.83
CA LEU A 88 7.55 -0.11 -22.14
C LEU A 88 8.71 0.81 -22.53
N ALA A 89 9.29 1.53 -21.56
CA ALA A 89 10.50 2.33 -21.80
C ALA A 89 11.70 1.47 -22.24
N GLU A 90 11.80 0.26 -21.70
CA GLU A 90 12.80 -0.76 -22.07
C GLU A 90 12.38 -1.59 -23.32
N LYS A 91 11.28 -1.21 -23.98
CA LYS A 91 10.78 -1.82 -25.23
C LYS A 91 10.32 -3.29 -25.06
N ILE A 92 9.87 -3.66 -23.89
CA ILE A 92 9.22 -4.97 -23.63
C ILE A 92 7.80 -4.88 -24.19
N SER A 93 7.34 -5.92 -24.90
CA SER A 93 6.00 -5.94 -25.48
C SER A 93 4.93 -6.14 -24.42
N PHE A 94 3.70 -5.66 -24.70
CA PHE A 94 2.57 -5.84 -23.81
C PHE A 94 2.24 -7.30 -23.52
N ASP A 95 2.43 -8.21 -24.48
CA ASP A 95 2.19 -9.66 -24.27
C ASP A 95 3.08 -10.22 -23.18
N ILE A 96 4.39 -9.90 -23.21
CA ILE A 96 5.35 -10.33 -22.18
C ILE A 96 5.02 -9.68 -20.83
N ILE A 97 4.69 -8.39 -20.83
CA ILE A 97 4.33 -7.64 -19.62
C ILE A 97 3.08 -8.28 -18.99
N LYS A 98 2.05 -8.54 -19.79
CA LYS A 98 0.78 -9.14 -19.32
C LYS A 98 1.02 -10.53 -18.75
N GLU A 99 1.64 -11.42 -19.50
CA GLU A 99 1.94 -12.79 -19.06
C GLU A 99 2.71 -12.78 -17.73
N THR A 100 3.73 -11.94 -17.61
CA THR A 100 4.56 -11.84 -16.41
C THR A 100 3.79 -11.31 -15.21
N LEU A 101 2.99 -10.25 -15.39
CA LEU A 101 2.26 -9.61 -14.29
C LEU A 101 1.07 -10.44 -13.82
N GLU A 102 0.37 -11.15 -14.71
CA GLU A 102 -0.72 -12.06 -14.33
C GLU A 102 -0.23 -13.35 -13.65
N ALA A 103 1.00 -13.78 -13.98
CA ALA A 103 1.67 -14.86 -13.27
C ALA A 103 2.22 -14.45 -11.91
N PHE A 104 2.47 -13.15 -11.72
CA PHE A 104 3.09 -12.61 -10.51
C PHE A 104 2.16 -12.78 -9.30
N GLU A 105 2.70 -13.36 -8.23
CA GLU A 105 2.03 -13.45 -6.93
C GLU A 105 2.40 -12.24 -6.07
N ALA A 106 1.88 -12.14 -4.87
CA ALA A 106 2.20 -11.03 -3.98
C ALA A 106 3.67 -11.06 -3.52
N VAL A 107 4.25 -9.89 -3.26
CA VAL A 107 5.50 -9.79 -2.51
C VAL A 107 5.21 -10.10 -1.05
N ALA A 108 6.01 -10.98 -0.43
CA ALA A 108 5.87 -11.32 0.98
C ALA A 108 5.83 -10.06 1.86
N GLY A 109 4.83 -9.97 2.74
CA GLY A 109 4.62 -8.83 3.62
C GLY A 109 4.19 -7.52 2.92
N ARG A 110 3.66 -7.57 1.71
CA ARG A 110 3.11 -6.41 0.99
C ARG A 110 1.66 -6.66 0.59
N PHE A 111 0.74 -6.35 1.48
CA PHE A 111 -0.67 -6.68 1.38
C PHE A 111 -0.89 -8.16 1.03
N GLU A 112 -0.06 -9.00 1.61
CA GLU A 112 -0.02 -10.44 1.35
C GLU A 112 -1.23 -11.12 1.96
N LEU A 113 -2.01 -11.80 1.13
CA LEU A 113 -3.16 -12.59 1.56
C LEU A 113 -2.70 -13.98 2.02
N VAL A 114 -2.88 -14.26 3.30
CA VAL A 114 -2.67 -15.60 3.86
C VAL A 114 -3.89 -16.46 3.57
N ARG A 115 -3.72 -17.52 2.79
CA ARG A 115 -4.80 -18.43 2.34
C ARG A 115 -4.59 -19.82 2.93
N GLN A 116 -5.38 -20.15 3.94
CA GLN A 116 -5.35 -21.46 4.62
C GLN A 116 -6.74 -22.12 4.66
N GLY A 117 -7.67 -21.74 3.75
CA GLY A 117 -9.02 -22.26 3.70
C GLY A 117 -10.02 -21.62 4.65
N GLN A 118 -9.61 -20.55 5.37
CA GLN A 118 -10.49 -19.78 6.26
C GLN A 118 -11.53 -18.96 5.44
N ASP A 119 -12.66 -18.63 6.07
CA ASP A 119 -13.75 -17.83 5.49
C ASP A 119 -13.61 -16.32 5.72
N PHE A 120 -12.46 -15.88 6.21
CA PHE A 120 -12.09 -14.49 6.42
C PHE A 120 -10.73 -14.18 5.80
N SER A 121 -10.49 -12.90 5.48
CA SER A 121 -9.21 -12.46 4.94
C SER A 121 -8.20 -12.20 6.06
N VAL A 122 -6.99 -12.73 5.90
CA VAL A 122 -5.82 -12.39 6.72
C VAL A 122 -4.80 -11.73 5.80
N ILE A 123 -4.38 -10.52 6.16
CA ILE A 123 -3.46 -9.71 5.36
C ILE A 123 -2.22 -9.42 6.20
N VAL A 124 -1.06 -9.67 5.62
CA VAL A 124 0.23 -9.31 6.21
C VAL A 124 0.84 -8.16 5.41
N ASP A 125 1.19 -7.07 6.10
CA ASP A 125 1.78 -5.89 5.46
C ASP A 125 2.94 -5.32 6.28
N TYR A 126 3.88 -4.71 5.59
CA TYR A 126 5.08 -4.08 6.17
C TYR A 126 4.84 -2.62 6.56
N ALA A 127 3.63 -2.12 6.53
CA ALA A 127 3.32 -0.73 6.88
C ALA A 127 3.84 -0.38 8.28
N HIS A 128 4.74 0.59 8.36
CA HIS A 128 5.41 1.02 9.59
C HIS A 128 5.47 2.56 9.73
N THR A 129 4.73 3.25 8.86
CA THR A 129 4.54 4.70 8.86
C THR A 129 3.05 5.04 8.97
N PRO A 130 2.70 6.26 9.43
CA PRO A 130 1.29 6.70 9.45
C PRO A 130 0.59 6.53 8.11
N ASP A 131 1.17 7.06 7.03
CA ASP A 131 0.59 6.97 5.68
C ASP A 131 0.46 5.53 5.19
N GLY A 132 1.49 4.70 5.46
CA GLY A 132 1.46 3.28 5.11
C GLY A 132 0.32 2.54 5.81
N LEU A 133 0.17 2.73 7.13
CA LEU A 133 -0.90 2.12 7.91
C LEU A 133 -2.29 2.61 7.44
N GLU A 134 -2.42 3.91 7.19
CA GLU A 134 -3.66 4.51 6.70
C GLU A 134 -4.08 3.91 5.36
N ASN A 135 -3.16 3.82 4.41
CA ASN A 135 -3.42 3.26 3.08
C ASN A 135 -3.81 1.78 3.16
N VAL A 136 -3.10 0.97 3.95
CA VAL A 136 -3.43 -0.45 4.16
C VAL A 136 -4.82 -0.61 4.78
N LEU A 137 -5.14 0.16 5.82
CA LEU A 137 -6.44 0.06 6.48
C LEU A 137 -7.59 0.56 5.59
N LYS A 138 -7.41 1.62 4.83
CA LYS A 138 -8.40 2.08 3.84
C LYS A 138 -8.66 1.01 2.79
N THR A 139 -7.60 0.44 2.22
CA THR A 139 -7.73 -0.64 1.23
C THR A 139 -8.40 -1.88 1.83
N ALA A 140 -8.01 -2.27 3.05
CA ALA A 140 -8.64 -3.39 3.73
C ALA A 140 -10.12 -3.12 4.02
N ARG A 141 -10.50 -1.88 4.35
CA ARG A 141 -11.88 -1.48 4.57
C ARG A 141 -12.73 -1.57 3.31
N GLU A 142 -12.20 -1.23 2.13
CA GLU A 142 -12.92 -1.34 0.85
C GLU A 142 -13.33 -2.79 0.53
N ILE A 143 -12.52 -3.76 0.92
CA ILE A 143 -12.77 -5.19 0.67
C ILE A 143 -13.45 -5.92 1.85
N ALA A 144 -13.44 -5.31 3.04
CA ALA A 144 -14.01 -5.91 4.25
C ALA A 144 -15.53 -5.86 4.23
N LYS A 145 -16.18 -7.02 4.28
CA LYS A 145 -17.64 -7.16 4.37
C LYS A 145 -18.18 -7.08 5.81
N LYS A 146 -17.31 -7.26 6.79
CA LYS A 146 -17.62 -7.27 8.22
C LYS A 146 -16.59 -6.44 8.98
N ARG A 147 -16.22 -6.88 10.19
CA ARG A 147 -15.24 -6.18 11.03
C ARG A 147 -13.84 -6.18 10.40
N LEU A 148 -13.19 -5.05 10.50
CA LEU A 148 -11.77 -4.88 10.23
C LEU A 148 -11.01 -4.91 11.56
N ILE A 149 -10.14 -5.90 11.70
CA ILE A 149 -9.29 -6.10 12.88
C ILE A 149 -7.86 -5.73 12.48
N VAL A 150 -7.22 -4.85 13.24
CA VAL A 150 -5.81 -4.52 13.06
C VAL A 150 -4.97 -4.97 14.25
N VAL A 151 -3.90 -5.71 13.96
CA VAL A 151 -2.87 -6.08 14.93
C VAL A 151 -1.59 -5.40 14.47
N PHE A 152 -1.13 -4.39 15.21
CA PHE A 152 0.03 -3.61 14.80
C PHE A 152 0.89 -3.17 15.98
N GLY A 153 2.13 -2.76 15.69
CA GLY A 153 3.04 -2.21 16.66
C GLY A 153 4.01 -1.21 16.02
N CYS A 154 4.76 -0.52 16.86
CA CYS A 154 5.79 0.41 16.44
C CYS A 154 7.17 -0.07 16.90
N GLY A 155 8.18 0.14 16.05
CA GLY A 155 9.56 -0.20 16.42
C GLY A 155 10.18 0.79 17.39
N GLY A 156 11.07 0.30 18.26
CA GLY A 156 11.95 1.10 19.11
C GLY A 156 13.10 1.74 18.34
N ASP A 157 13.78 2.71 18.95
CA ASP A 157 14.90 3.48 18.38
C ASP A 157 14.56 4.08 17.01
N ARG A 158 13.33 4.59 16.90
CA ARG A 158 12.78 5.22 15.70
C ARG A 158 12.02 6.49 16.11
N ASP A 159 11.51 7.22 15.11
CA ASP A 159 10.67 8.38 15.34
C ASP A 159 9.47 8.05 16.23
N ARG A 160 9.47 8.57 17.44
CA ARG A 160 8.43 8.35 18.44
C ARG A 160 7.16 9.14 18.16
N THR A 161 7.26 10.26 17.43
CA THR A 161 6.12 11.13 17.15
C THR A 161 5.04 10.45 16.30
N LYS A 162 5.42 9.44 15.52
CA LYS A 162 4.50 8.64 14.71
C LYS A 162 3.63 7.68 15.53
N ARG A 163 4.05 7.26 16.74
CA ARG A 163 3.35 6.25 17.56
C ARG A 163 1.91 6.64 17.86
N PRO A 164 1.63 7.82 18.46
CA PRO A 164 0.26 8.23 18.71
C PRO A 164 -0.52 8.53 17.42
N ILE A 165 0.15 8.96 16.35
CA ILE A 165 -0.49 9.18 15.05
C ILE A 165 -1.00 7.86 14.47
N MET A 166 -0.17 6.82 14.48
CA MET A 166 -0.56 5.47 14.03
C MET A 166 -1.66 4.88 14.91
N GLY A 167 -1.58 5.07 16.23
CA GLY A 167 -2.65 4.67 17.15
C GLY A 167 -4.00 5.29 16.81
N ARG A 168 -4.02 6.59 16.55
CA ARG A 168 -5.22 7.32 16.14
C ARG A 168 -5.78 6.81 14.81
N ILE A 169 -4.93 6.62 13.81
CA ILE A 169 -5.33 6.08 12.50
C ILE A 169 -5.96 4.71 12.65
N ALA A 170 -5.34 3.82 13.41
CA ALA A 170 -5.88 2.48 13.67
C ALA A 170 -7.28 2.55 14.33
N ALA A 171 -7.44 3.39 15.35
CA ALA A 171 -8.73 3.55 16.06
C ALA A 171 -9.84 4.16 15.18
N GLN A 172 -9.49 5.01 14.23
CA GLN A 172 -10.45 5.63 13.31
C GLN A 172 -10.90 4.70 12.18
N LEU A 173 -10.04 3.79 11.72
CA LEU A 173 -10.29 3.00 10.52
C LEU A 173 -10.62 1.53 10.80
N ALA A 174 -10.25 0.97 11.96
CA ALA A 174 -10.53 -0.40 12.31
C ALA A 174 -11.63 -0.51 13.39
N ASP A 175 -12.37 -1.62 13.38
CA ASP A 175 -13.40 -1.91 14.39
C ASP A 175 -12.78 -2.53 15.66
N VAL A 176 -11.65 -3.20 15.49
CA VAL A 176 -10.88 -3.80 16.58
C VAL A 176 -9.42 -3.44 16.41
N VAL A 177 -8.83 -2.87 17.45
CA VAL A 177 -7.41 -2.47 17.48
C VAL A 177 -6.67 -3.27 18.54
N ILE A 178 -5.71 -4.06 18.14
CA ILE A 178 -4.80 -4.77 19.05
C ILE A 178 -3.40 -4.17 18.87
N ALA A 179 -2.97 -3.41 19.89
CA ALA A 179 -1.62 -2.87 19.94
C ALA A 179 -0.67 -3.91 20.53
N THR A 180 0.42 -4.20 19.82
CA THR A 180 1.39 -5.23 20.26
C THR A 180 2.82 -4.76 20.03
N SER A 181 3.79 -5.43 20.70
CA SER A 181 5.20 -5.17 20.44
C SER A 181 5.56 -5.55 19.00
N ASP A 182 6.40 -4.74 18.39
CA ASP A 182 7.07 -5.09 17.13
C ASP A 182 8.55 -5.39 17.41
N ASN A 183 9.45 -4.57 16.97
CA ASN A 183 10.87 -4.70 17.27
C ASN A 183 11.28 -3.60 18.25
N PRO A 184 11.29 -3.86 19.58
CA PRO A 184 11.51 -2.82 20.58
C PRO A 184 12.96 -2.33 20.64
N ARG A 185 13.91 -3.09 20.11
CA ARG A 185 15.35 -2.79 20.15
C ARG A 185 15.83 -2.53 21.59
N THR A 186 16.28 -1.31 21.89
CA THR A 186 16.76 -0.95 23.23
C THR A 186 15.68 -0.32 24.13
N GLU A 187 14.49 -0.02 23.57
CA GLU A 187 13.38 0.56 24.33
C GLU A 187 12.53 -0.50 25.03
N ASP A 188 11.92 -0.13 26.14
CA ASP A 188 10.90 -0.95 26.79
C ASP A 188 9.65 -1.07 25.88
N PRO A 189 9.21 -2.28 25.53
CA PRO A 189 8.04 -2.48 24.69
C PRO A 189 6.75 -1.92 25.32
N GLU A 190 6.60 -1.98 26.65
CA GLU A 190 5.44 -1.39 27.34
C GLU A 190 5.39 0.12 27.21
N PHE A 191 6.56 0.77 27.23
CA PHE A 191 6.65 2.20 27.02
C PHE A 191 6.25 2.58 25.58
N ILE A 192 6.73 1.83 24.58
CA ILE A 192 6.33 2.04 23.17
C ILE A 192 4.81 1.92 23.02
N LEU A 193 4.23 0.88 23.63
CA LEU A 193 2.78 0.63 23.58
C LEU A 193 1.98 1.73 24.28
N SER A 194 2.48 2.30 25.39
CA SER A 194 1.81 3.42 26.06
C SER A 194 1.72 4.66 25.16
N GLU A 195 2.74 4.93 24.33
CA GLU A 195 2.72 6.02 23.36
C GLU A 195 1.76 5.75 22.19
N VAL A 196 1.60 4.50 21.79
CA VAL A 196 0.58 4.10 20.80
C VAL A 196 -0.82 4.31 21.38
N GLU A 197 -1.05 3.85 22.63
CA GLU A 197 -2.34 4.00 23.33
C GLU A 197 -2.74 5.46 23.51
N ALA A 198 -1.79 6.36 23.72
CA ALA A 198 -2.05 7.80 23.79
C ALA A 198 -2.75 8.34 22.54
N GLY A 199 -2.58 7.69 21.40
CA GLY A 199 -3.31 8.01 20.17
C GLY A 199 -4.60 7.20 19.98
N VAL A 200 -4.63 5.95 20.42
CA VAL A 200 -5.81 5.06 20.29
C VAL A 200 -6.96 5.53 21.17
N LEU A 201 -6.72 5.70 22.47
CA LEU A 201 -7.78 5.92 23.45
C LEU A 201 -8.66 7.16 23.16
N PRO A 202 -8.11 8.34 22.79
CA PRO A 202 -8.93 9.50 22.48
C PRO A 202 -9.76 9.36 21.19
N ALA A 203 -9.39 8.43 20.32
CA ALA A 203 -10.00 8.21 19.00
C ALA A 203 -10.94 7.00 18.95
N LEU A 204 -11.11 6.28 20.05
CA LEU A 204 -12.05 5.18 20.14
C LEU A 204 -13.50 5.69 20.19
N HIS A 205 -14.23 5.58 19.10
CA HIS A 205 -15.64 5.92 18.99
C HIS A 205 -16.55 4.69 19.22
N GLY A 206 -16.31 3.94 20.31
CA GLY A 206 -17.04 2.71 20.64
C GLY A 206 -16.40 1.44 20.04
N ASN A 207 -15.29 1.54 19.38
CA ASN A 207 -14.52 0.42 18.86
C ASN A 207 -13.76 -0.30 19.98
N PHE A 208 -13.44 -1.57 19.78
CA PHE A 208 -12.69 -2.35 20.77
C PHE A 208 -11.19 -2.10 20.65
N HIS A 209 -10.52 -1.96 21.79
CA HIS A 209 -9.05 -1.87 21.88
C HIS A 209 -8.50 -2.79 22.97
N GLU A 210 -7.38 -3.42 22.68
CA GLU A 210 -6.61 -4.21 23.62
C GLU A 210 -5.10 -4.01 23.39
N LYS A 211 -4.33 -3.96 24.48
CA LYS A 211 -2.87 -3.93 24.46
C LYS A 211 -2.34 -5.29 24.89
N ILE A 212 -1.62 -5.95 24.03
CA ILE A 212 -1.02 -7.27 24.28
C ILE A 212 0.42 -7.24 23.79
N THR A 213 1.37 -7.21 24.72
CA THR A 213 2.79 -7.04 24.40
C THR A 213 3.36 -8.19 23.61
N ASP A 214 3.04 -9.44 23.97
CA ASP A 214 3.45 -10.61 23.19
C ASP A 214 2.67 -10.70 21.88
N ARG A 215 3.37 -10.56 20.75
CA ARG A 215 2.77 -10.55 19.41
C ARG A 215 2.06 -11.87 19.07
N ARG A 216 2.60 -12.99 19.51
CA ARG A 216 1.97 -14.28 19.27
C ARG A 216 0.60 -14.33 19.96
N THR A 217 0.55 -13.97 21.22
CA THR A 217 -0.69 -13.89 21.99
C THR A 217 -1.67 -12.90 21.34
N ALA A 218 -1.19 -11.75 20.89
CA ALA A 218 -2.01 -10.74 20.20
C ALA A 218 -2.65 -11.27 18.90
N ILE A 219 -1.96 -12.12 18.15
CA ILE A 219 -2.47 -12.72 16.90
C ILE A 219 -3.52 -13.81 17.20
N PHE A 220 -3.37 -14.52 18.30
CA PHE A 220 -4.32 -15.60 18.69
C PHE A 220 -5.52 -15.10 19.51
N ARG A 221 -5.57 -13.79 19.82
CA ARG A 221 -6.68 -13.17 20.56
C ARG A 221 -7.91 -13.00 19.68
#